data_56c4cc94aeaa4dfea37dd52ca03a88b5
#
_entry.id   56c4cc94aeaa4dfea37dd52ca03a88b5
#
_cell.length_a   1.000
_cell.length_b   1.000
_cell.length_c   1.000
_cell.angle_alpha   90.00
_cell.angle_beta   90.00
_cell.angle_gamma   90.00
#
_symmetry.space_group_name_H-M   'P 1'
#
loop_
_entity.id
_entity.type
_entity.pdbx_description
1 polymer ?
#
loop_
_entity_poly.entity_id
_entity_poly.type
_entity_poly.pdbx_seq_one_letter_code
_entity_poly.pdbx_strand_id
1 'polypeptide(L)'
;MSKQKPIVGITGDFRPERYNGAALSWFNTGYYDSVTASGGLPLLLPPVESDEDLHRLLENVSGIVLSGCNLDLDPTRLKMHIHPSVKTMPKRREDFDRRVAEFAIQKRIPVLAIGSGMQLVNVLCGGTLYQHIPEDVPRAIHHRDPVEQNLRHVLEIVPGTRLDAIYGPGEVRVNSAHHMAVRDLSNRFKVSATCPDGVIEAYESTEDDWFCLGVQWHPESNTASALDLQIFEAFVDAAAREAQPADIIPMTDMLRRAA
;
A
#
# COMPACT_ATOMS: atom_id res chain seq x y z
N MET A 1 9.13 20.14 23.28
CA MET A 1 9.73 18.88 22.82
C MET A 1 9.20 18.61 21.43
N SER A 2 10.04 18.45 20.40
CA SER A 2 9.56 18.04 19.07
C SER A 2 8.98 16.63 19.19
N LYS A 3 7.75 16.42 18.70
CA LYS A 3 7.19 15.07 18.62
C LYS A 3 8.13 14.21 17.80
N GLN A 4 8.44 13.02 18.28
CA GLN A 4 9.24 12.06 17.52
C GLN A 4 8.47 11.67 16.24
N LYS A 5 9.17 11.67 15.10
CA LYS A 5 8.56 11.28 13.84
C LYS A 5 8.26 9.78 13.85
N PRO A 6 7.05 9.35 13.43
CA PRO A 6 6.76 7.92 13.30
C PRO A 6 7.66 7.30 12.22
N ILE A 7 8.18 6.12 12.48
CA ILE A 7 8.94 5.34 11.50
C ILE A 7 7.95 4.57 10.63
N VAL A 8 8.00 4.80 9.33
CA VAL A 8 7.12 4.17 8.34
C VAL A 8 7.91 3.19 7.50
N GLY A 9 7.57 1.90 7.61
CA GLY A 9 8.12 0.86 6.75
C GLY A 9 7.53 0.94 5.35
N ILE A 10 8.37 0.87 4.32
CA ILE A 10 7.94 0.92 2.91
C ILE A 10 8.45 -0.32 2.20
N THR A 11 7.56 -1.13 1.61
CA THR A 11 7.97 -2.24 0.75
C THR A 11 8.41 -1.71 -0.61
N GLY A 12 9.32 -2.44 -1.27
CA GLY A 12 9.85 -2.02 -2.56
C GLY A 12 9.83 -3.15 -3.59
N ASP A 13 10.10 -2.83 -4.83
CA ASP A 13 10.17 -3.81 -5.89
C ASP A 13 11.41 -4.69 -5.82
N PHE A 14 11.33 -5.88 -6.44
CA PHE A 14 12.41 -6.84 -6.53
C PHE A 14 12.47 -7.48 -7.91
N ARG A 15 13.68 -7.60 -8.45
CA ARG A 15 13.97 -8.36 -9.66
C ARG A 15 15.02 -9.41 -9.34
N PRO A 16 14.77 -10.69 -9.60
CA PRO A 16 15.77 -11.72 -9.42
C PRO A 16 16.92 -11.57 -10.40
N GLU A 17 18.02 -12.23 -10.11
CA GLU A 17 19.15 -12.34 -11.04
C GLU A 17 18.68 -12.93 -12.38
N ARG A 18 19.11 -12.30 -13.48
CA ARG A 18 18.85 -12.79 -14.85
C ARG A 18 20.12 -12.63 -15.69
N TYR A 19 20.56 -13.71 -16.33
CA TYR A 19 21.76 -13.74 -17.19
C TYR A 19 22.97 -13.11 -16.47
N ASN A 20 23.45 -11.95 -16.94
CA ASN A 20 24.60 -11.24 -16.38
C ASN A 20 24.19 -10.09 -15.44
N GLY A 21 22.92 -10.01 -15.03
CA GLY A 21 22.43 -8.93 -14.17
C GLY A 21 22.17 -9.41 -12.74
N ALA A 22 22.76 -8.72 -11.75
CA ALA A 22 22.51 -8.99 -10.34
C ALA A 22 21.04 -8.84 -9.97
N ALA A 23 20.60 -9.52 -8.92
CA ALA A 23 19.32 -9.25 -8.29
C ALA A 23 19.29 -7.81 -7.76
N LEU A 24 18.16 -7.13 -7.95
CA LEU A 24 17.99 -5.73 -7.56
C LEU A 24 16.69 -5.57 -6.75
N SER A 25 16.80 -4.74 -5.71
CA SER A 25 15.62 -4.11 -5.09
C SER A 25 15.63 -2.63 -5.41
N TRP A 26 14.45 -2.04 -5.69
CA TRP A 26 14.33 -0.59 -5.91
C TRP A 26 13.04 -0.06 -5.31
N PHE A 27 13.04 1.23 -5.07
CA PHE A 27 11.93 1.95 -4.44
C PHE A 27 11.64 3.19 -5.26
N ASN A 28 10.37 3.41 -5.61
CA ASN A 28 9.93 4.66 -6.19
C ASN A 28 10.11 5.79 -5.17
N THR A 29 10.75 6.89 -5.60
CA THR A 29 11.04 8.02 -4.72
C THR A 29 9.77 8.62 -4.14
N GLY A 30 8.68 8.66 -4.90
CA GLY A 30 7.40 9.22 -4.49
C GLY A 30 6.88 8.65 -3.16
N TYR A 31 7.10 7.37 -2.86
CA TYR A 31 6.67 6.79 -1.59
C TYR A 31 7.37 7.43 -0.39
N TYR A 32 8.71 7.46 -0.41
CA TYR A 32 9.45 8.00 0.75
C TYR A 32 9.46 9.53 0.79
N ASP A 33 9.34 10.20 -0.36
CA ASP A 33 9.19 11.65 -0.43
C ASP A 33 7.84 12.07 0.18
N SER A 34 6.73 11.37 -0.16
CA SER A 34 5.40 11.64 0.40
C SER A 34 5.36 11.37 1.91
N VAL A 35 5.95 10.27 2.39
CA VAL A 35 6.08 10.00 3.84
C VAL A 35 6.86 11.09 4.53
N THR A 36 7.96 11.55 3.93
CA THR A 36 8.81 12.61 4.52
C THR A 36 8.07 13.95 4.54
N ALA A 37 7.39 14.32 3.45
CA ALA A 37 6.61 15.55 3.34
C ALA A 37 5.46 15.58 4.37
N SER A 38 4.87 14.42 4.67
CA SER A 38 3.82 14.24 5.69
C SER A 38 4.35 14.16 7.13
N GLY A 39 5.65 14.32 7.34
CA GLY A 39 6.26 14.35 8.69
C GLY A 39 6.68 12.99 9.26
N GLY A 40 6.61 11.90 8.48
CA GLY A 40 7.13 10.58 8.82
C GLY A 40 8.64 10.45 8.60
N LEU A 41 9.21 9.35 9.08
CA LEU A 41 10.57 8.91 8.80
C LEU A 41 10.50 7.60 8.00
N PRO A 42 10.85 7.60 6.69
CA PRO A 42 10.74 6.39 5.88
C PRO A 42 11.85 5.39 6.22
N LEU A 43 11.48 4.12 6.39
CA LEU A 43 12.35 2.96 6.51
C LEU A 43 12.09 2.03 5.31
N LEU A 44 13.05 1.92 4.40
CA LEU A 44 12.94 1.04 3.25
C LEU A 44 13.15 -0.41 3.68
N LEU A 45 12.17 -1.26 3.42
CA LEU A 45 12.16 -2.67 3.84
C LEU A 45 12.65 -3.55 2.69
N PRO A 46 13.90 -4.07 2.74
CA PRO A 46 14.38 -5.02 1.75
C PRO A 46 13.66 -6.37 1.90
N PRO A 47 13.43 -7.12 0.82
CA PRO A 47 12.72 -8.39 0.87
C PRO A 47 13.61 -9.50 1.50
N VAL A 48 13.79 -9.43 2.83
CA VAL A 48 14.51 -10.42 3.63
C VAL A 48 13.74 -11.75 3.66
N GLU A 49 14.48 -12.85 3.74
CA GLU A 49 13.89 -14.20 3.72
C GLU A 49 13.59 -14.75 5.12
N SER A 50 14.37 -14.32 6.11
CA SER A 50 14.21 -14.74 7.51
C SER A 50 13.00 -14.05 8.16
N ASP A 51 12.14 -14.84 8.81
CA ASP A 51 11.01 -14.29 9.57
C ASP A 51 11.49 -13.56 10.84
N GLU A 52 12.58 -14.02 11.47
CA GLU A 52 13.16 -13.36 12.63
C GLU A 52 13.67 -11.97 12.27
N ASP A 53 14.40 -11.84 11.15
CA ASP A 53 14.91 -10.54 10.69
C ASP A 53 13.77 -9.61 10.28
N LEU A 54 12.74 -10.15 9.62
CA LEU A 54 11.55 -9.39 9.27
C LEU A 54 10.84 -8.85 10.52
N HIS A 55 10.60 -9.68 11.51
CA HIS A 55 9.96 -9.27 12.76
C HIS A 55 10.76 -8.15 13.44
N ARG A 56 12.08 -8.29 13.53
CA ARG A 56 12.95 -7.24 14.10
C ARG A 56 12.88 -5.91 13.36
N LEU A 57 12.76 -5.95 12.01
CA LEU A 57 12.55 -4.73 11.22
C LEU A 57 11.19 -4.12 11.54
N LEU A 58 10.13 -4.95 11.61
CA LEU A 58 8.75 -4.49 11.79
C LEU A 58 8.45 -4.03 13.22
N GLU A 59 9.17 -4.50 14.24
CA GLU A 59 9.05 -4.00 15.61
C GLU A 59 9.44 -2.50 15.75
N ASN A 60 10.17 -1.97 14.77
CA ASN A 60 10.62 -0.58 14.80
C ASN A 60 9.72 0.37 13.98
N VAL A 61 8.67 -0.13 13.33
CA VAL A 61 7.79 0.71 12.51
C VAL A 61 6.47 0.98 13.22
N SER A 62 5.97 2.20 13.02
CA SER A 62 4.67 2.66 13.55
C SER A 62 3.58 2.64 12.49
N GLY A 63 3.94 2.42 11.23
CA GLY A 63 3.04 2.34 10.09
C GLY A 63 3.73 1.68 8.89
N ILE A 64 2.95 1.13 7.97
CA ILE A 64 3.45 0.41 6.80
C ILE A 64 2.78 0.94 5.53
N VAL A 65 3.60 1.28 4.54
CA VAL A 65 3.17 1.49 3.15
C VAL A 65 3.47 0.20 2.38
N LEU A 66 2.41 -0.49 1.96
CA LEU A 66 2.50 -1.59 1.00
C LEU A 66 2.46 -1.00 -0.40
N SER A 67 3.61 -0.91 -1.04
CA SER A 67 3.76 -0.26 -2.34
C SER A 67 3.11 -1.06 -3.46
N GLY A 68 2.67 -0.37 -4.50
CA GLY A 68 2.26 -0.99 -5.76
C GLY A 68 3.41 -1.68 -6.50
N CYS A 69 3.05 -2.53 -7.46
CA CYS A 69 3.97 -3.17 -8.39
C CYS A 69 3.35 -3.16 -9.79
N ASN A 70 4.17 -2.99 -10.82
CA ASN A 70 3.73 -3.09 -12.22
C ASN A 70 3.41 -4.54 -12.66
N LEU A 71 3.67 -5.51 -11.79
CA LEU A 71 3.37 -6.92 -11.95
C LEU A 71 2.27 -7.34 -10.98
N ASP A 72 1.64 -8.46 -11.28
CA ASP A 72 0.40 -8.92 -10.66
C ASP A 72 0.66 -9.90 -9.52
N LEU A 73 -0.28 -9.99 -8.59
CA LEU A 73 -0.34 -11.09 -7.62
C LEU A 73 -0.57 -12.41 -8.35
N ASP A 74 0.00 -13.48 -7.82
CA ASP A 74 -0.16 -14.83 -8.40
C ASP A 74 -1.56 -15.41 -8.11
N PRO A 75 -2.44 -15.58 -9.13
CA PRO A 75 -3.78 -16.10 -8.93
C PRO A 75 -3.79 -17.55 -8.43
N THR A 76 -2.72 -18.33 -8.65
CA THR A 76 -2.66 -19.73 -8.18
C THR A 76 -2.68 -19.81 -6.65
N ARG A 77 -2.18 -18.78 -5.97
CA ARG A 77 -2.26 -18.67 -4.50
C ARG A 77 -3.68 -18.45 -3.99
N LEU A 78 -4.58 -18.02 -4.88
CA LEU A 78 -6.02 -17.89 -4.64
C LEU A 78 -6.80 -19.10 -5.19
N LYS A 79 -6.11 -20.17 -5.59
CA LYS A 79 -6.68 -21.38 -6.23
C LYS A 79 -7.42 -21.06 -7.53
N MET A 80 -7.00 -20.02 -8.25
CA MET A 80 -7.55 -19.60 -9.53
C MET A 80 -6.60 -20.01 -10.68
N HIS A 81 -7.16 -20.24 -11.87
CA HIS A 81 -6.35 -20.36 -13.07
C HIS A 81 -5.78 -19.00 -13.45
N ILE A 82 -4.55 -19.00 -13.97
CA ILE A 82 -3.90 -17.75 -14.41
C ILE A 82 -4.53 -17.29 -15.71
N HIS A 83 -5.06 -16.07 -15.75
CA HIS A 83 -5.51 -15.42 -16.96
C HIS A 83 -4.30 -15.05 -17.85
N PRO A 84 -4.38 -15.17 -19.21
CA PRO A 84 -3.25 -14.89 -20.10
C PRO A 84 -2.65 -13.48 -19.98
N SER A 85 -3.43 -12.50 -19.55
CA SER A 85 -2.99 -11.12 -19.34
C SER A 85 -2.21 -10.91 -18.05
N VAL A 86 -2.25 -11.87 -17.11
CA VAL A 86 -1.56 -11.77 -15.81
C VAL A 86 -0.06 -11.99 -15.98
N LYS A 87 0.72 -11.11 -15.38
CA LYS A 87 2.20 -11.17 -15.32
C LYS A 87 2.62 -11.14 -13.87
N THR A 88 2.78 -12.30 -13.26
CA THR A 88 3.04 -12.45 -11.83
C THR A 88 4.34 -11.77 -11.41
N MET A 89 4.30 -11.11 -10.27
CA MET A 89 5.51 -10.57 -9.63
C MET A 89 6.45 -11.70 -9.17
N PRO A 90 7.75 -11.41 -8.98
CA PRO A 90 8.70 -12.40 -8.47
C PRO A 90 8.24 -12.97 -7.12
N LYS A 91 8.34 -14.29 -6.97
CA LYS A 91 7.90 -14.99 -5.76
C LYS A 91 8.47 -14.38 -4.48
N ARG A 92 9.76 -14.00 -4.45
CA ARG A 92 10.41 -13.37 -3.29
C ARG A 92 9.74 -12.06 -2.90
N ARG A 93 9.30 -11.23 -3.89
CA ARG A 93 8.57 -9.99 -3.65
C ARG A 93 7.20 -10.30 -3.03
N GLU A 94 6.43 -11.16 -3.64
CA GLU A 94 5.09 -11.47 -3.16
C GLU A 94 5.11 -12.16 -1.80
N ASP A 95 6.03 -13.10 -1.55
CA ASP A 95 6.19 -13.75 -0.25
C ASP A 95 6.53 -12.74 0.84
N PHE A 96 7.40 -11.79 0.53
CA PHE A 96 7.77 -10.74 1.47
C PHE A 96 6.59 -9.81 1.79
N ASP A 97 5.91 -9.30 0.75
CA ASP A 97 4.76 -8.41 0.94
C ASP A 97 3.64 -9.08 1.73
N ARG A 98 3.38 -10.38 1.50
CA ARG A 98 2.42 -11.16 2.28
C ARG A 98 2.77 -11.20 3.76
N ARG A 99 4.02 -11.53 4.10
CA ARG A 99 4.47 -11.58 5.50
C ARG A 99 4.39 -10.22 6.19
N VAL A 100 4.77 -9.14 5.49
CA VAL A 100 4.63 -7.77 5.99
C VAL A 100 3.17 -7.42 6.24
N ALA A 101 2.30 -7.71 5.27
CA ALA A 101 0.86 -7.44 5.38
C ALA A 101 0.20 -8.27 6.49
N GLU A 102 0.50 -9.56 6.58
CA GLU A 102 -0.01 -10.45 7.65
C GLU A 102 0.39 -9.94 9.04
N PHE A 103 1.65 -9.53 9.21
CA PHE A 103 2.12 -8.93 10.46
C PHE A 103 1.34 -7.65 10.79
N ALA A 104 1.18 -6.75 9.82
CA ALA A 104 0.46 -5.50 10.01
C ALA A 104 -1.02 -5.72 10.38
N ILE A 105 -1.69 -6.66 9.70
CA ILE A 105 -3.07 -7.04 9.95
C ILE A 105 -3.24 -7.63 11.37
N GLN A 106 -2.34 -8.53 11.78
CA GLN A 106 -2.39 -9.16 13.10
C GLN A 106 -2.14 -8.17 14.24
N LYS A 107 -1.22 -7.25 14.05
CA LYS A 107 -0.84 -6.24 15.03
C LYS A 107 -1.65 -4.96 14.95
N ARG A 108 -2.55 -4.82 13.98
CA ARG A 108 -3.31 -3.61 13.68
C ARG A 108 -2.44 -2.37 13.46
N ILE A 109 -1.22 -2.58 12.97
CA ILE A 109 -0.34 -1.48 12.59
C ILE A 109 -1.04 -0.67 11.48
N PRO A 110 -1.02 0.67 11.51
CA PRO A 110 -1.53 1.50 10.43
C PRO A 110 -0.97 1.11 9.06
N VAL A 111 -1.85 0.89 8.09
CA VAL A 111 -1.50 0.46 6.73
C VAL A 111 -2.05 1.44 5.70
N LEU A 112 -1.17 1.90 4.81
CA LEU A 112 -1.54 2.48 3.52
C LEU A 112 -1.14 1.48 2.43
N ALA A 113 -2.13 0.87 1.79
CA ALA A 113 -1.95 -0.15 0.77
C ALA A 113 -2.27 0.42 -0.62
N ILE A 114 -1.31 0.39 -1.56
CA ILE A 114 -1.39 1.06 -2.85
C ILE A 114 -1.32 0.04 -3.99
N GLY A 115 -2.22 0.14 -4.97
CA GLY A 115 -2.24 -0.71 -6.15
C GLY A 115 -2.30 -2.21 -5.81
N SER A 116 -1.28 -2.97 -6.18
CA SER A 116 -1.18 -4.40 -5.83
C SER A 116 -1.11 -4.64 -4.32
N GLY A 117 -0.59 -3.70 -3.53
CA GLY A 117 -0.65 -3.74 -2.07
C GLY A 117 -2.08 -3.70 -1.54
N MET A 118 -2.95 -2.86 -2.12
CA MET A 118 -4.39 -2.84 -1.82
C MET A 118 -5.03 -4.20 -2.13
N GLN A 119 -4.78 -4.74 -3.32
CA GLN A 119 -5.29 -6.04 -3.72
C GLN A 119 -4.84 -7.16 -2.78
N LEU A 120 -3.57 -7.13 -2.36
CA LEU A 120 -2.99 -8.10 -1.44
C LEU A 120 -3.69 -8.10 -0.08
N VAL A 121 -3.88 -6.93 0.53
CA VAL A 121 -4.54 -6.82 1.84
C VAL A 121 -5.97 -7.34 1.78
N ASN A 122 -6.71 -7.04 0.70
CA ASN A 122 -8.06 -7.58 0.51
C ASN A 122 -8.07 -9.13 0.48
N VAL A 123 -7.19 -9.75 -0.30
CA VAL A 123 -7.16 -11.23 -0.40
C VAL A 123 -6.67 -11.91 0.86
N LEU A 124 -5.74 -11.31 1.61
CA LEU A 124 -5.31 -11.83 2.92
C LEU A 124 -6.43 -11.77 3.96
N CYS A 125 -7.36 -10.83 3.80
CA CYS A 125 -8.55 -10.73 4.63
C CYS A 125 -9.75 -11.54 4.11
N GLY A 126 -9.58 -12.34 3.04
CA GLY A 126 -10.59 -13.25 2.51
C GLY A 126 -11.42 -12.70 1.34
N GLY A 127 -11.05 -11.56 0.78
CA GLY A 127 -11.63 -11.02 -0.45
C GLY A 127 -11.09 -11.71 -1.72
N THR A 128 -11.62 -11.32 -2.88
CA THR A 128 -11.23 -11.86 -4.19
C THR A 128 -10.87 -10.76 -5.18
N LEU A 129 -10.34 -11.16 -6.35
CA LEU A 129 -9.90 -10.23 -7.41
C LEU A 129 -10.51 -10.58 -8.76
N TYR A 130 -10.75 -9.56 -9.57
CA TYR A 130 -10.80 -9.65 -11.01
C TYR A 130 -9.37 -9.75 -11.55
N GLN A 131 -9.11 -10.70 -12.43
CA GLN A 131 -7.79 -10.87 -13.04
C GLN A 131 -7.58 -9.97 -14.25
N HIS A 132 -8.67 -9.62 -14.94
CA HIS A 132 -8.61 -8.78 -16.13
C HIS A 132 -9.90 -7.97 -16.32
N ILE A 133 -9.92 -6.75 -15.80
CA ILE A 133 -11.09 -5.87 -15.82
C ILE A 133 -11.79 -5.82 -17.18
N PRO A 134 -11.08 -5.68 -18.35
CA PRO A 134 -11.74 -5.59 -19.64
C PRO A 134 -12.61 -6.80 -20.02
N GLU A 135 -12.31 -7.98 -19.46
CA GLU A 135 -13.07 -9.22 -19.72
C GLU A 135 -14.02 -9.55 -18.56
N ASP A 136 -13.61 -9.23 -17.32
CA ASP A 136 -14.32 -9.64 -16.12
C ASP A 136 -15.44 -8.67 -15.71
N VAL A 137 -15.34 -7.38 -16.11
CA VAL A 137 -16.29 -6.33 -15.71
C VAL A 137 -17.14 -5.88 -16.90
N PRO A 138 -18.48 -6.08 -16.86
CA PRO A 138 -19.35 -5.63 -17.95
C PRO A 138 -19.31 -4.10 -18.10
N ARG A 139 -19.04 -3.63 -19.31
CA ARG A 139 -18.93 -2.19 -19.63
C ARG A 139 -17.81 -1.46 -18.90
N ALA A 140 -16.72 -2.18 -18.62
CA ALA A 140 -15.54 -1.57 -17.99
C ALA A 140 -15.09 -0.31 -18.75
N ILE A 141 -14.74 0.71 -18.00
CA ILE A 141 -13.99 1.85 -18.52
C ILE A 141 -12.51 1.48 -18.66
N HIS A 142 -11.72 2.35 -19.26
CA HIS A 142 -10.27 2.12 -19.32
C HIS A 142 -9.62 2.40 -17.97
N HIS A 143 -9.04 1.36 -17.33
CA HIS A 143 -8.22 1.45 -16.12
C HIS A 143 -6.72 1.39 -16.44
N ARG A 144 -6.37 0.95 -17.65
CA ARG A 144 -5.00 0.94 -18.16
C ARG A 144 -5.02 1.17 -19.66
N ASP A 145 -4.17 2.08 -20.13
CA ASP A 145 -3.91 2.28 -21.55
C ASP A 145 -2.41 2.01 -21.82
N PRO A 146 -2.07 1.11 -22.74
CA PRO A 146 -0.68 0.82 -23.09
C PRO A 146 0.01 1.98 -23.83
N VAL A 147 -0.75 2.90 -24.39
CA VAL A 147 -0.26 4.06 -25.16
C VAL A 147 -0.28 5.33 -24.31
N GLU A 148 -1.37 5.57 -23.59
CA GLU A 148 -1.54 6.73 -22.74
C GLU A 148 -1.03 6.45 -21.32
N GLN A 149 0.22 6.83 -21.05
CA GLN A 149 0.86 6.59 -19.75
C GLN A 149 0.26 7.44 -18.60
N ASN A 150 -0.51 8.48 -18.92
CA ASN A 150 -1.12 9.39 -17.95
C ASN A 150 -2.65 9.26 -17.91
N LEU A 151 -3.15 8.06 -18.14
CA LEU A 151 -4.58 7.78 -18.05
C LEU A 151 -5.11 8.23 -16.68
N ARG A 152 -6.25 8.90 -16.72
CA ARG A 152 -7.00 9.31 -15.51
C ARG A 152 -8.47 9.00 -15.67
N HIS A 153 -9.07 8.50 -14.61
CA HIS A 153 -10.52 8.30 -14.54
C HIS A 153 -11.13 8.98 -13.31
N VAL A 154 -12.45 9.02 -13.30
CA VAL A 154 -13.23 9.62 -12.20
C VAL A 154 -13.52 8.55 -11.15
N LEU A 155 -13.46 8.95 -9.89
CA LEU A 155 -13.94 8.18 -8.73
C LEU A 155 -15.10 8.91 -8.09
N GLU A 156 -16.08 8.15 -7.62
CA GLU A 156 -17.12 8.60 -6.71
C GLU A 156 -16.69 8.27 -5.28
N ILE A 157 -16.55 9.30 -4.45
CA ILE A 157 -16.18 9.14 -3.04
C ILE A 157 -17.43 8.78 -2.22
N VAL A 158 -17.32 7.73 -1.41
CA VAL A 158 -18.42 7.31 -0.53
C VAL A 158 -18.49 8.22 0.69
N PRO A 159 -19.65 8.88 0.94
CA PRO A 159 -19.80 9.78 2.09
C PRO A 159 -19.59 9.09 3.44
N GLY A 160 -19.02 9.80 4.40
CA GLY A 160 -18.78 9.33 5.76
C GLY A 160 -17.58 8.36 5.89
N THR A 161 -16.75 8.28 4.88
CA THR A 161 -15.50 7.51 4.91
C THR A 161 -14.31 8.38 5.28
N ARG A 162 -13.15 7.75 5.60
CA ARG A 162 -11.88 8.48 5.78
C ARG A 162 -11.47 9.21 4.50
N LEU A 163 -11.73 8.59 3.36
CA LEU A 163 -11.43 9.20 2.06
C LEU A 163 -12.30 10.42 1.79
N ASP A 164 -13.58 10.40 2.20
CA ASP A 164 -14.46 11.58 2.18
C ASP A 164 -13.91 12.70 3.08
N ALA A 165 -13.40 12.36 4.26
CA ALA A 165 -12.76 13.35 5.14
C ALA A 165 -11.47 13.95 4.55
N ILE A 166 -10.78 13.21 3.67
CA ILE A 166 -9.52 13.64 3.01
C ILE A 166 -9.83 14.51 1.77
N TYR A 167 -10.65 14.01 0.85
CA TYR A 167 -10.91 14.67 -0.43
C TYR A 167 -12.14 15.58 -0.42
N GLY A 168 -13.03 15.40 0.53
CA GLY A 168 -14.39 15.95 0.50
C GLY A 168 -15.34 15.09 -0.35
N PRO A 169 -16.63 15.40 -0.30
CA PRO A 169 -17.66 14.65 -1.02
C PRO A 169 -17.61 14.93 -2.52
N GLY A 170 -18.03 13.94 -3.31
CA GLY A 170 -18.24 14.06 -4.75
C GLY A 170 -17.24 13.29 -5.59
N GLU A 171 -16.90 13.82 -6.75
CA GLU A 171 -16.04 13.17 -7.73
C GLU A 171 -14.62 13.71 -7.67
N VAL A 172 -13.64 12.81 -7.78
CA VAL A 172 -12.22 13.16 -7.93
C VAL A 172 -11.64 12.45 -9.16
N ARG A 173 -10.60 13.04 -9.76
CA ARG A 173 -9.87 12.40 -10.87
C ARG A 173 -8.50 11.96 -10.41
N VAL A 174 -8.23 10.66 -10.56
CA VAL A 174 -6.97 10.01 -10.17
C VAL A 174 -6.26 9.41 -11.39
N ASN A 175 -4.96 9.15 -11.25
CA ASN A 175 -4.22 8.36 -12.26
C ASN A 175 -4.66 6.89 -12.20
N SER A 176 -4.49 6.17 -13.30
CA SER A 176 -4.85 4.75 -13.38
C SER A 176 -3.91 3.98 -14.29
N ALA A 177 -3.41 2.83 -13.82
CA ALA A 177 -2.46 2.00 -14.56
C ALA A 177 -2.63 0.50 -14.25
N HIS A 178 -3.83 0.04 -13.90
CA HIS A 178 -4.08 -1.34 -13.48
C HIS A 178 -5.06 -2.07 -14.42
N HIS A 179 -4.98 -3.39 -14.44
CA HIS A 179 -5.94 -4.25 -15.16
C HIS A 179 -6.55 -5.33 -14.25
N MET A 180 -6.02 -5.48 -13.04
CA MET A 180 -6.63 -6.25 -11.96
C MET A 180 -7.34 -5.31 -10.99
N ALA A 181 -8.36 -5.82 -10.30
CA ALA A 181 -9.07 -5.05 -9.26
C ALA A 181 -9.66 -5.96 -8.19
N VAL A 182 -10.05 -5.36 -7.07
CA VAL A 182 -10.88 -6.02 -6.07
C VAL A 182 -12.23 -6.40 -6.70
N ARG A 183 -12.61 -7.70 -6.56
CA ARG A 183 -13.92 -8.22 -6.97
C ARG A 183 -14.86 -8.29 -5.77
N ASP A 184 -14.59 -9.19 -4.84
CA ASP A 184 -15.34 -9.30 -3.61
C ASP A 184 -14.52 -8.67 -2.48
N LEU A 185 -15.04 -7.63 -1.89
CA LEU A 185 -14.39 -6.97 -0.76
C LEU A 185 -14.55 -7.82 0.50
N SER A 186 -13.47 -8.00 1.26
CA SER A 186 -13.51 -8.63 2.57
C SER A 186 -14.46 -7.89 3.51
N ASN A 187 -15.17 -8.62 4.36
CA ASN A 187 -16.09 -8.05 5.36
C ASN A 187 -15.38 -7.22 6.46
N ARG A 188 -14.04 -7.24 6.50
CA ARG A 188 -13.24 -6.37 7.36
C ARG A 188 -13.11 -4.95 6.84
N PHE A 189 -13.58 -4.72 5.61
CA PHE A 189 -13.45 -3.43 4.94
C PHE A 189 -14.81 -2.91 4.46
N LYS A 190 -14.90 -1.61 4.29
CA LYS A 190 -15.97 -0.91 3.60
C LYS A 190 -15.42 -0.13 2.43
N VAL A 191 -16.20 -0.02 1.37
CA VAL A 191 -15.84 0.75 0.17
C VAL A 191 -15.73 2.22 0.51
N SER A 192 -14.66 2.88 0.04
CA SER A 192 -14.45 4.32 0.20
C SER A 192 -14.52 5.08 -1.12
N ALA A 193 -14.26 4.41 -2.27
CA ALA A 193 -14.46 4.98 -3.59
C ALA A 193 -14.69 3.89 -4.64
N THR A 194 -15.46 4.24 -5.68
CA THR A 194 -15.72 3.39 -6.85
C THR A 194 -15.58 4.18 -8.15
N CYS A 195 -15.28 3.48 -9.24
CA CYS A 195 -15.45 4.00 -10.59
C CYS A 195 -16.91 3.92 -11.06
N PRO A 196 -17.30 4.66 -12.13
CA PRO A 196 -18.64 4.59 -12.71
C PRO A 196 -19.05 3.21 -13.24
N ASP A 197 -18.08 2.33 -13.53
CA ASP A 197 -18.33 0.92 -13.92
C ASP A 197 -18.46 -0.04 -12.71
N GLY A 198 -18.40 0.50 -11.49
CA GLY A 198 -18.56 -0.25 -10.25
C GLY A 198 -17.28 -0.89 -9.72
N VAL A 199 -16.13 -0.69 -10.37
CA VAL A 199 -14.84 -1.16 -9.85
C VAL A 199 -14.51 -0.44 -8.55
N ILE A 200 -14.14 -1.23 -7.52
CA ILE A 200 -13.72 -0.70 -6.22
C ILE A 200 -12.31 -0.14 -6.36
N GLU A 201 -12.18 1.15 -6.11
CA GLU A 201 -10.92 1.89 -6.23
C GLU A 201 -10.30 2.25 -4.88
N ALA A 202 -11.13 2.27 -3.82
CA ALA A 202 -10.62 2.41 -2.46
C ALA A 202 -11.53 1.69 -1.45
N TYR A 203 -10.90 1.23 -0.38
CA TYR A 203 -11.59 0.71 0.79
C TYR A 203 -10.84 1.10 2.07
N GLU A 204 -11.55 1.04 3.19
CA GLU A 204 -10.96 1.27 4.51
C GLU A 204 -11.44 0.23 5.53
N SER A 205 -10.71 0.07 6.63
CA SER A 205 -11.10 -0.81 7.73
C SER A 205 -12.46 -0.42 8.32
N THR A 206 -13.27 -1.43 8.65
CA THR A 206 -14.48 -1.25 9.46
C THR A 206 -14.18 -1.18 10.97
N GLU A 207 -12.94 -1.46 11.36
CA GLU A 207 -12.47 -1.43 12.74
C GLU A 207 -11.97 -0.02 13.07
N ASP A 208 -12.61 0.67 14.02
CA ASP A 208 -12.32 2.07 14.36
C ASP A 208 -10.90 2.27 14.92
N ASP A 209 -10.37 1.24 15.59
CA ASP A 209 -9.05 1.21 16.21
C ASP A 209 -7.92 0.80 15.25
N TRP A 210 -8.23 0.56 13.98
CA TRP A 210 -7.23 0.19 12.98
C TRP A 210 -7.29 1.08 11.73
N PHE A 211 -6.25 1.87 11.52
CA PHE A 211 -6.10 2.59 10.26
C PHE A 211 -5.62 1.63 9.16
N CYS A 212 -6.50 1.24 8.27
CA CYS A 212 -6.14 0.56 7.03
C CYS A 212 -6.89 1.22 5.89
N LEU A 213 -6.15 1.80 4.96
CA LEU A 213 -6.68 2.43 3.75
C LEU A 213 -6.02 1.77 2.54
N GLY A 214 -6.83 1.19 1.67
CA GLY A 214 -6.41 0.66 0.37
C GLY A 214 -6.84 1.59 -0.75
N VAL A 215 -5.93 1.95 -1.65
CA VAL A 215 -6.20 2.76 -2.84
C VAL A 215 -5.61 2.08 -4.08
N GLN A 216 -6.37 2.05 -5.18
CA GLN A 216 -5.95 1.36 -6.40
C GLN A 216 -5.06 2.23 -7.27
N TRP A 217 -5.25 3.55 -7.26
CA TRP A 217 -4.38 4.50 -7.95
C TRP A 217 -3.06 4.72 -7.21
N HIS A 218 -2.21 5.55 -7.77
CA HIS A 218 -0.87 5.84 -7.26
C HIS A 218 -0.77 7.29 -6.73
N PRO A 219 -1.11 7.54 -5.46
CA PRO A 219 -1.04 8.87 -4.84
C PRO A 219 0.41 9.38 -4.67
N GLU A 220 1.39 8.50 -4.77
CA GLU A 220 2.83 8.80 -4.68
C GLU A 220 3.43 9.20 -6.02
N SER A 221 2.71 9.06 -7.14
CA SER A 221 3.29 9.26 -8.47
C SER A 221 3.40 10.74 -8.84
N ASN A 222 4.26 11.06 -9.81
CA ASN A 222 4.39 12.41 -10.37
C ASN A 222 3.10 12.91 -11.06
N THR A 223 2.16 12.02 -11.35
CA THR A 223 0.84 12.34 -11.91
C THR A 223 -0.23 12.52 -10.85
N ALA A 224 0.11 12.33 -9.57
CA ALA A 224 -0.79 12.57 -8.45
C ALA A 224 -1.22 14.04 -8.37
N SER A 225 -2.38 14.27 -7.77
CA SER A 225 -2.86 15.63 -7.47
C SER A 225 -2.24 16.13 -6.17
N ALA A 226 -2.29 17.43 -5.93
CA ALA A 226 -1.86 18.00 -4.66
C ALA A 226 -2.69 17.47 -3.46
N LEU A 227 -3.92 17.00 -3.71
CA LEU A 227 -4.78 16.39 -2.69
C LEU A 227 -4.31 15.00 -2.29
N ASP A 228 -3.61 14.29 -3.16
CA ASP A 228 -3.14 12.91 -2.89
C ASP A 228 -2.13 12.86 -1.74
N LEU A 229 -1.38 13.95 -1.49
CA LEU A 229 -0.50 14.03 -0.34
C LEU A 229 -1.27 13.93 1.00
N GLN A 230 -2.52 14.39 1.05
CA GLN A 230 -3.34 14.32 2.25
C GLN A 230 -3.65 12.88 2.69
N ILE A 231 -3.60 11.91 1.76
CA ILE A 231 -3.67 10.48 2.10
C ILE A 231 -2.49 10.09 2.98
N PHE A 232 -1.28 10.52 2.59
CA PHE A 232 -0.07 10.25 3.37
C PHE A 232 -0.07 11.02 4.70
N GLU A 233 -0.59 12.23 4.73
CA GLU A 233 -0.74 13.01 5.97
C GLU A 233 -1.66 12.28 6.96
N ALA A 234 -2.84 11.86 6.52
CA ALA A 234 -3.79 11.10 7.34
C ALA A 234 -3.20 9.77 7.85
N PHE A 235 -2.45 9.06 7.00
CA PHE A 235 -1.77 7.83 7.35
C PHE A 235 -0.62 8.08 8.36
N VAL A 236 0.24 9.07 8.13
CA VAL A 236 1.35 9.40 9.03
C VAL A 236 0.83 9.89 10.39
N ASP A 237 -0.28 10.63 10.42
CA ASP A 237 -0.96 11.01 11.66
C ASP A 237 -1.48 9.80 12.43
N ALA A 238 -1.99 8.77 11.73
CA ALA A 238 -2.38 7.52 12.36
C ALA A 238 -1.16 6.76 12.93
N ALA A 239 -0.08 6.66 12.14
CA ALA A 239 1.17 6.04 12.56
C ALA A 239 1.79 6.77 13.78
N ALA A 240 1.65 8.09 13.87
CA ALA A 240 2.16 8.87 15.01
C ALA A 240 1.38 8.61 16.31
N ARG A 241 0.12 8.17 16.23
CA ARG A 241 -0.66 7.77 17.42
C ARG A 241 -0.22 6.41 17.97
N GLU A 242 0.24 5.51 17.09
CA GLU A 242 0.76 4.19 17.46
C GLU A 242 2.23 4.21 17.86
N ALA A 243 2.98 5.27 17.50
CA ALA A 243 4.37 5.41 17.89
C ALA A 243 4.47 5.45 19.41
N GLN A 244 4.96 4.36 20.01
CA GLN A 244 5.33 4.37 21.43
C GLN A 244 6.46 5.38 21.63
N PRO A 245 6.51 6.10 22.76
CA PRO A 245 7.68 6.88 23.09
C PRO A 245 8.86 5.90 23.17
N ALA A 246 9.77 5.95 22.21
CA ALA A 246 11.03 5.24 22.36
C ALA A 246 11.67 5.76 23.65
N ASP A 247 12.08 4.85 24.52
CA ASP A 247 12.96 5.19 25.64
C ASP A 247 14.28 5.69 25.03
N ILE A 248 14.32 6.98 24.69
CA ILE A 248 15.54 7.64 24.24
C ILE A 248 16.44 7.69 25.48
N ILE A 249 17.34 6.71 25.57
CA ILE A 249 18.46 6.82 26.50
C ILE A 249 19.25 8.05 26.02
N PRO A 250 19.28 9.16 26.74
CA PRO A 250 20.03 10.33 26.33
C PRO A 250 21.49 9.92 26.08
N MET A 251 22.10 10.44 25.02
CA MET A 251 23.48 10.11 24.66
C MET A 251 24.45 10.34 25.82
N THR A 252 24.10 11.26 26.74
CA THR A 252 24.78 11.50 28.04
C THR A 252 24.76 10.29 28.97
N ASP A 253 23.72 9.46 28.96
CA ASP A 253 23.62 8.26 29.77
C ASP A 253 24.30 7.04 29.13
N MET A 254 24.39 7.00 27.81
CA MET A 254 25.21 6.01 27.10
C MET A 254 26.71 6.23 27.39
N LEU A 255 27.18 7.47 27.42
CA LEU A 255 28.56 7.80 27.75
C LEU A 255 28.92 7.52 29.21
N ARG A 256 27.94 7.60 30.15
CA ARG A 256 28.15 7.23 31.55
C ARG A 256 28.22 5.73 31.79
N ARG A 257 27.65 4.90 30.93
CA ARG A 257 27.72 3.42 31.01
C ARG A 257 28.97 2.85 30.37
N ALA A 258 29.68 3.64 29.54
CA ALA A 258 30.92 3.26 28.86
C ALA A 258 32.21 3.75 29.57
N ALA A 259 32.08 4.46 30.67
CA ALA A 259 33.19 4.93 31.54
C ALA A 259 33.19 4.14 32.86
#